data_a2729f41da7a91f875cc7a8811da644d
#
_entry.id   a2729f41da7a91f875cc7a8811da644d
#
_cell.length_a   1.000
_cell.length_b   1.000
_cell.length_c   1.000
_cell.angle_alpha   90.00
_cell.angle_beta   90.00
_cell.angle_gamma   90.00
#
_symmetry.space_group_name_H-M   'P 1'
#
loop_
_entity.id
_entity.type
_entity.pdbx_description
1 polymer ?
#
loop_
_entity_poly.entity_id
_entity_poly.type
_entity_poly.pdbx_seq_one_letter_code
_entity_poly.pdbx_strand_id
1 'polypeptide(L)'
;MWDKEQIEVSLKDKGAVEALIEVTRSDCLITNYVNTVGAKASVERLRIGEDLTLHHVTVDSDVDMVGSDLRKLSTNVIRVGKSGFWAESRSCSACRFFASSQLVVISTKALKGNKILYRVLLQNPVKLKILEKDLQEAGLNPIILETHLESSEILTEREKEIIKEAYEKGYFDPDRKMSLTEIAKQIDVSPASLSDVLRRGVKKIIKYYLENKL
;
A
#
# COMPACT_ATOMS: atom_id res chain seq x y z
N MET A 1 -9.52 -18.15 1.40
CA MET A 1 -10.97 -18.14 1.15
C MET A 1 -11.58 -17.49 2.37
N TRP A 2 -11.88 -16.17 2.30
CA TRP A 2 -12.43 -15.39 3.41
C TRP A 2 -13.92 -15.72 3.52
N ASP A 3 -14.38 -15.91 4.75
CA ASP A 3 -15.75 -16.30 5.05
C ASP A 3 -16.70 -15.13 4.69
N LYS A 4 -17.77 -15.40 3.95
CA LYS A 4 -18.77 -14.40 3.56
C LYS A 4 -19.37 -13.67 4.78
N GLU A 5 -19.42 -14.31 5.94
CA GLU A 5 -19.86 -13.71 7.21
C GLU A 5 -18.96 -12.59 7.71
N GLN A 6 -17.64 -12.68 7.51
CA GLN A 6 -16.71 -11.60 7.91
C GLN A 6 -16.87 -10.35 7.06
N ILE A 7 -17.23 -10.49 5.79
CA ILE A 7 -17.52 -9.37 4.89
C ILE A 7 -18.85 -8.69 5.28
N GLU A 8 -19.88 -9.45 5.69
CA GLU A 8 -21.18 -8.89 6.09
C GLU A 8 -21.14 -8.16 7.44
N VAL A 9 -20.34 -8.61 8.40
CA VAL A 9 -20.14 -7.93 9.68
C VAL A 9 -19.40 -6.60 9.48
N SER A 10 -18.43 -6.56 8.56
CA SER A 10 -17.67 -5.35 8.19
C SER A 10 -18.51 -4.26 7.51
N LEU A 11 -19.64 -4.62 6.88
CA LEU A 11 -20.52 -3.67 6.17
C LEU A 11 -21.38 -2.79 7.10
N LYS A 12 -21.44 -3.09 8.40
CA LYS A 12 -22.19 -2.29 9.39
C LYS A 12 -21.38 -1.17 10.02
N ASP A 13 -20.05 -1.17 9.88
CA ASP A 13 -19.20 -0.14 10.42
C ASP A 13 -19.14 1.10 9.51
N LYS A 14 -19.34 2.28 10.10
CA LYS A 14 -19.36 3.58 9.40
C LYS A 14 -17.97 4.17 9.16
N GLY A 15 -16.91 3.36 9.20
CA GLY A 15 -15.54 3.83 9.08
C GLY A 15 -15.01 3.83 7.64
N ALA A 16 -13.93 4.56 7.40
CA ALA A 16 -13.18 4.49 6.16
C ALA A 16 -12.61 3.07 5.96
N VAL A 17 -12.51 2.66 4.70
CA VAL A 17 -12.00 1.33 4.32
C VAL A 17 -10.81 1.49 3.42
N GLU A 18 -9.70 0.89 3.81
CA GLU A 18 -8.59 0.64 2.92
C GLU A 18 -8.80 -0.69 2.19
N ALA A 19 -8.65 -0.69 0.87
CA ALA A 19 -8.77 -1.89 0.06
C ALA A 19 -7.56 -2.06 -0.86
N LEU A 20 -7.08 -3.30 -0.98
CA LEU A 20 -6.10 -3.70 -1.97
C LEU A 20 -6.82 -4.40 -3.12
N ILE A 21 -6.77 -3.79 -4.29
CA ILE A 21 -7.53 -4.21 -5.48
C ILE A 21 -6.55 -4.53 -6.61
N GLU A 22 -6.60 -5.75 -7.11
CA GLU A 22 -5.95 -6.11 -8.36
C GLU A 22 -6.87 -5.77 -9.52
N VAL A 23 -6.37 -5.07 -10.54
CA VAL A 23 -7.07 -4.82 -11.80
C VAL A 23 -6.23 -5.32 -12.97
N THR A 24 -6.91 -5.73 -14.04
CA THR A 24 -6.26 -6.20 -15.27
C THR A 24 -6.52 -5.19 -16.40
N ARG A 25 -5.46 -4.79 -17.11
CA ARG A 25 -5.55 -3.90 -18.26
C ARG A 25 -4.34 -4.12 -19.20
N SER A 26 -4.50 -3.85 -20.49
CA SER A 26 -3.46 -4.09 -21.52
C SER A 26 -2.96 -2.83 -22.22
N ASP A 27 -3.51 -1.65 -21.90
CA ASP A 27 -3.30 -0.40 -22.62
C ASP A 27 -2.28 0.58 -22.01
N CYS A 28 -1.49 0.16 -21.01
CA CYS A 28 -0.45 1.00 -20.42
C CYS A 28 0.89 0.84 -21.16
N LEU A 29 1.29 1.86 -21.91
CA LEU A 29 2.52 1.84 -22.70
C LEU A 29 3.76 1.58 -21.81
N ILE A 30 3.87 2.29 -20.68
CA ILE A 30 5.05 2.18 -19.81
C ILE A 30 5.13 0.81 -19.14
N THR A 31 4.02 0.30 -18.58
CA THR A 31 4.07 -1.04 -17.95
C THR A 31 4.30 -2.15 -18.97
N ASN A 32 3.68 -2.05 -20.15
CA ASN A 32 3.90 -3.02 -21.21
C ASN A 32 5.37 -3.06 -21.61
N TYR A 33 5.98 -1.88 -21.81
CA TYR A 33 7.41 -1.79 -22.09
C TYR A 33 8.27 -2.38 -20.97
N VAL A 34 8.04 -2.00 -19.72
CA VAL A 34 8.77 -2.54 -18.56
C VAL A 34 8.68 -4.06 -18.47
N ASN A 35 7.51 -4.64 -18.79
CA ASN A 35 7.35 -6.08 -18.85
C ASN A 35 8.21 -6.74 -19.94
N THR A 36 8.53 -6.04 -21.04
CA THR A 36 9.44 -6.56 -22.09
C THR A 36 10.90 -6.49 -21.68
N VAL A 37 11.30 -5.52 -20.87
CA VAL A 37 12.66 -5.40 -20.32
C VAL A 37 12.97 -6.50 -19.30
N GLY A 38 11.92 -7.09 -18.69
CA GLY A 38 12.03 -8.28 -17.85
C GLY A 38 12.24 -7.99 -16.37
N ALA A 39 12.71 -9.00 -15.62
CA ALA A 39 12.74 -9.00 -14.15
C ALA A 39 13.64 -7.94 -13.50
N LYS A 40 14.43 -7.22 -14.28
CA LYS A 40 15.36 -6.18 -13.81
C LYS A 40 14.79 -4.77 -13.89
N ALA A 41 13.50 -4.63 -14.13
CA ALA A 41 12.84 -3.33 -14.17
C ALA A 41 11.55 -3.34 -13.34
N SER A 42 11.26 -2.22 -12.71
CA SER A 42 10.03 -2.01 -11.95
C SER A 42 9.38 -0.68 -12.33
N VAL A 43 8.07 -0.57 -12.11
CA VAL A 43 7.32 0.65 -12.37
C VAL A 43 6.28 0.92 -11.29
N GLU A 44 6.30 2.14 -10.79
CA GLU A 44 5.33 2.70 -9.86
C GLU A 44 4.68 3.94 -10.47
N ARG A 45 3.50 4.32 -9.97
CA ARG A 45 2.83 5.57 -10.37
C ARG A 45 2.99 6.58 -9.25
N LEU A 46 3.64 7.70 -9.57
CA LEU A 46 3.82 8.80 -8.63
C LEU A 46 2.62 9.76 -8.65
N ARG A 47 2.01 9.94 -9.81
CA ARG A 47 0.82 10.76 -9.99
C ARG A 47 -0.08 10.13 -11.05
N ILE A 48 -1.34 9.94 -10.69
CA ILE A 48 -2.38 9.44 -11.58
C ILE A 48 -3.25 10.62 -12.00
N GLY A 49 -3.40 10.86 -13.29
CA GLY A 49 -4.27 11.89 -13.85
C GLY A 49 -5.15 11.31 -14.95
N GLU A 50 -6.19 12.03 -15.34
CA GLU A 50 -7.10 11.60 -16.40
C GLU A 50 -6.40 11.52 -17.75
N ASP A 51 -5.60 12.53 -18.11
CA ASP A 51 -4.90 12.57 -19.38
C ASP A 51 -3.49 11.98 -19.31
N LEU A 52 -2.74 12.35 -18.26
CA LEU A 52 -1.33 12.01 -18.09
C LEU A 52 -1.07 11.38 -16.72
N THR A 53 -0.29 10.31 -16.72
CA THR A 53 0.21 9.63 -15.51
C THR A 53 1.72 9.72 -15.46
N LEU A 54 2.26 10.11 -14.29
CA LEU A 54 3.69 10.13 -14.01
C LEU A 54 4.11 8.79 -13.41
N HIS A 55 5.03 8.10 -14.07
CA HIS A 55 5.59 6.83 -13.67
C HIS A 55 7.02 7.01 -13.14
N HIS A 56 7.37 6.27 -12.10
CA HIS A 56 8.76 6.03 -11.70
C HIS A 56 9.16 4.65 -12.20
N VAL A 57 10.10 4.62 -13.13
CA VAL A 57 10.67 3.40 -13.68
C VAL A 57 12.07 3.24 -13.10
N THR A 58 12.35 2.08 -12.50
CA THR A 58 13.68 1.72 -11.99
C THR A 58 14.20 0.53 -12.77
N VAL A 59 15.48 0.56 -13.16
CA VAL A 59 16.12 -0.52 -13.92
C VAL A 59 17.50 -0.84 -13.34
N ASP A 60 17.87 -2.12 -13.37
CA ASP A 60 19.17 -2.56 -12.86
C ASP A 60 20.27 -2.61 -13.94
N SER A 61 19.89 -2.63 -15.23
CA SER A 61 20.81 -2.69 -16.38
C SER A 61 20.25 -1.92 -17.58
N ASP A 62 21.09 -1.68 -18.57
CA ASP A 62 20.75 -1.07 -19.87
C ASP A 62 20.05 0.30 -19.76
N VAL A 63 20.46 1.07 -18.74
CA VAL A 63 19.82 2.33 -18.33
C VAL A 63 19.66 3.32 -19.50
N ASP A 64 20.67 3.47 -20.34
CA ASP A 64 20.62 4.44 -21.45
C ASP A 64 19.68 3.98 -22.57
N MET A 65 19.63 2.68 -22.84
CA MET A 65 18.67 2.10 -23.80
C MET A 65 17.24 2.31 -23.29
N VAL A 66 16.97 1.95 -22.04
CA VAL A 66 15.66 2.14 -21.42
C VAL A 66 15.25 3.62 -21.43
N GLY A 67 16.16 4.53 -21.09
CA GLY A 67 15.89 5.95 -21.14
C GLY A 67 15.53 6.46 -22.55
N SER A 68 16.20 5.93 -23.58
CA SER A 68 15.89 6.23 -24.98
C SER A 68 14.50 5.75 -25.38
N ASP A 69 14.14 4.53 -24.99
CA ASP A 69 12.84 3.96 -25.34
C ASP A 69 11.70 4.62 -24.58
N LEU A 70 11.90 4.94 -23.29
CA LEU A 70 10.91 5.71 -22.54
C LEU A 70 10.60 7.07 -23.19
N ARG A 71 11.58 7.76 -23.76
CA ARG A 71 11.35 9.03 -24.50
C ARG A 71 10.44 8.87 -25.72
N LYS A 72 10.42 7.69 -26.36
CA LYS A 72 9.53 7.40 -27.48
C LYS A 72 8.08 7.16 -27.03
N LEU A 73 7.91 6.67 -25.78
CA LEU A 73 6.63 6.25 -25.21
C LEU A 73 5.98 7.32 -24.31
N SER A 74 6.70 8.39 -24.00
CA SER A 74 6.34 9.38 -22.98
C SER A 74 6.36 10.78 -23.55
N THR A 75 5.55 11.66 -22.98
CA THR A 75 5.54 13.09 -23.31
C THR A 75 6.73 13.81 -22.67
N ASN A 76 7.18 13.31 -21.52
CA ASN A 76 8.35 13.83 -20.80
C ASN A 76 9.06 12.70 -20.05
N VAL A 77 10.41 12.74 -20.05
CA VAL A 77 11.25 11.79 -19.31
C VAL A 77 12.39 12.52 -18.62
N ILE A 78 12.50 12.34 -17.32
CA ILE A 78 13.56 12.89 -16.48
C ILE A 78 14.33 11.73 -15.85
N ARG A 79 15.67 11.73 -15.96
CA ARG A 79 16.53 10.75 -15.26
C ARG A 79 16.60 11.11 -13.77
N VAL A 80 16.43 10.12 -12.91
CA VAL A 80 16.45 10.27 -11.46
C VAL A 80 17.46 9.29 -10.86
N GLY A 81 18.52 9.81 -10.31
CA GLY A 81 19.62 9.00 -9.79
C GLY A 81 20.37 8.22 -10.89
N LYS A 82 20.91 7.06 -10.51
CA LYS A 82 21.73 6.25 -11.42
C LYS A 82 20.90 5.34 -12.34
N SER A 83 19.77 4.85 -11.85
CA SER A 83 18.99 3.77 -12.48
C SER A 83 17.48 4.06 -12.55
N GLY A 84 17.05 5.28 -12.26
CA GLY A 84 15.65 5.68 -12.22
C GLY A 84 15.27 6.68 -13.33
N PHE A 85 13.99 6.65 -13.71
CA PHE A 85 13.38 7.60 -14.63
C PHE A 85 11.99 8.01 -14.15
N TRP A 86 11.68 9.28 -14.23
CA TRP A 86 10.31 9.76 -14.19
C TRP A 86 9.82 9.91 -15.64
N ALA A 87 8.81 9.15 -15.98
CA ALA A 87 8.26 9.11 -17.33
C ALA A 87 6.77 9.49 -17.28
N GLU A 88 6.41 10.60 -17.93
CA GLU A 88 5.03 11.05 -18.04
C GLU A 88 4.46 10.58 -19.37
N SER A 89 3.39 9.80 -19.32
CA SER A 89 2.74 9.24 -20.50
C SER A 89 1.23 9.36 -20.44
N ARG A 90 0.54 9.14 -21.58
CA ARG A 90 -0.93 9.08 -21.60
C ARG A 90 -1.44 8.07 -20.60
N SER A 91 -2.49 8.45 -19.88
CA SER A 91 -3.14 7.59 -18.89
C SER A 91 -3.83 6.42 -19.57
N CYS A 92 -3.57 5.23 -19.08
CA CYS A 92 -4.28 4.01 -19.48
C CYS A 92 -5.69 3.98 -18.88
N SER A 93 -6.52 3.03 -19.32
CA SER A 93 -7.90 2.86 -18.84
C SER A 93 -8.03 2.85 -17.32
N ALA A 94 -7.18 2.06 -16.62
CA ALA A 94 -7.19 2.01 -15.16
C ALA A 94 -6.80 3.36 -14.54
N CYS A 95 -5.74 4.03 -15.01
CA CYS A 95 -5.34 5.33 -14.47
C CYS A 95 -6.42 6.39 -14.65
N ARG A 96 -7.08 6.44 -15.81
CA ARG A 96 -8.21 7.36 -16.05
C ARG A 96 -9.36 7.08 -15.10
N PHE A 97 -9.73 5.82 -14.94
CA PHE A 97 -10.80 5.42 -14.02
C PHE A 97 -10.51 5.90 -12.59
N PHE A 98 -9.31 5.59 -12.07
CA PHE A 98 -8.95 6.00 -10.71
C PHE A 98 -8.78 7.51 -10.56
N ALA A 99 -8.34 8.22 -11.59
CA ALA A 99 -8.22 9.68 -11.57
C ALA A 99 -9.58 10.38 -11.53
N SER A 100 -10.58 9.86 -12.25
CA SER A 100 -11.94 10.41 -12.27
C SER A 100 -12.79 9.99 -11.06
N SER A 101 -12.35 8.99 -10.33
CA SER A 101 -13.06 8.51 -9.13
C SER A 101 -12.78 9.40 -7.91
N GLN A 102 -13.77 9.48 -6.99
CA GLN A 102 -13.66 10.26 -5.74
C GLN A 102 -12.98 9.47 -4.61
N LEU A 103 -11.98 8.65 -4.93
CA LEU A 103 -11.24 7.87 -3.94
C LEU A 103 -9.78 8.31 -3.87
N VAL A 104 -9.15 8.03 -2.74
CA VAL A 104 -7.73 8.30 -2.56
C VAL A 104 -6.95 7.04 -2.94
N VAL A 105 -6.08 7.17 -3.95
CA VAL A 105 -5.12 6.11 -4.26
C VAL A 105 -3.89 6.30 -3.38
N ILE A 106 -3.66 5.36 -2.46
CA ILE A 106 -2.54 5.40 -1.51
C ILE A 106 -1.25 4.96 -2.19
N SER A 107 -1.30 3.84 -2.91
CA SER A 107 -0.15 3.31 -3.65
C SER A 107 -0.58 2.43 -4.81
N THR A 108 0.37 2.18 -5.72
CA THR A 108 0.17 1.26 -6.84
C THR A 108 1.39 0.41 -7.04
N LYS A 109 1.20 -0.85 -7.45
CA LYS A 109 2.30 -1.76 -7.80
C LYS A 109 1.96 -2.53 -9.07
N ALA A 110 2.79 -2.41 -10.09
CA ALA A 110 2.65 -3.23 -11.28
C ALA A 110 3.09 -4.67 -10.97
N LEU A 111 2.31 -5.63 -11.41
CA LEU A 111 2.61 -7.06 -11.34
C LEU A 111 3.00 -7.57 -12.73
N LYS A 112 3.48 -8.82 -12.78
CA LYS A 112 3.73 -9.50 -14.07
C LYS A 112 2.44 -9.65 -14.86
N GLY A 113 2.57 -9.56 -16.17
CA GLY A 113 1.42 -9.50 -17.07
C GLY A 113 0.72 -8.14 -17.00
N ASN A 114 -0.53 -8.09 -17.33
CA ASN A 114 -1.30 -6.84 -17.43
C ASN A 114 -1.98 -6.46 -16.11
N LYS A 115 -1.46 -6.89 -14.97
CA LYS A 115 -2.04 -6.72 -13.64
C LYS A 115 -1.41 -5.57 -12.88
N ILE A 116 -2.24 -4.83 -12.14
CA ILE A 116 -1.80 -3.77 -11.22
C ILE A 116 -2.55 -3.92 -9.92
N LEU A 117 -1.83 -3.74 -8.83
CA LEU A 117 -2.40 -3.52 -7.51
C LEU A 117 -2.63 -2.03 -7.28
N TYR A 118 -3.82 -1.70 -6.82
CA TYR A 118 -4.18 -0.38 -6.30
C TYR A 118 -4.54 -0.54 -4.82
N ARG A 119 -3.86 0.21 -3.97
CA ARG A 119 -4.24 0.40 -2.57
C ARG A 119 -5.03 1.69 -2.50
N VAL A 120 -6.29 1.61 -2.12
CA VAL A 120 -7.23 2.73 -2.13
C VAL A 120 -7.89 2.92 -0.78
N LEU A 121 -8.20 4.17 -0.43
CA LEU A 121 -8.99 4.52 0.73
C LEU A 121 -10.37 4.97 0.28
N LEU A 122 -11.39 4.38 0.88
CA LEU A 122 -12.80 4.62 0.62
C LEU A 122 -13.48 5.16 1.88
N GLN A 123 -14.49 6.00 1.71
CA GLN A 123 -15.20 6.65 2.82
C GLN A 123 -15.97 5.65 3.70
N ASN A 124 -16.41 4.53 3.13
CA ASN A 124 -17.15 3.49 3.83
C ASN A 124 -17.19 2.18 3.02
N PRO A 125 -17.57 1.04 3.64
CA PRO A 125 -17.63 -0.26 2.97
C PRO A 125 -18.62 -0.35 1.79
N VAL A 126 -19.68 0.44 1.80
CA VAL A 126 -20.67 0.44 0.69
C VAL A 126 -20.01 0.93 -0.60
N LYS A 127 -19.11 1.92 -0.49
CA LYS A 127 -18.36 2.42 -1.64
C LYS A 127 -17.45 1.38 -2.27
N LEU A 128 -17.00 0.37 -1.53
CA LEU A 128 -16.19 -0.71 -2.08
C LEU A 128 -17.00 -1.59 -3.05
N LYS A 129 -18.25 -1.93 -2.72
CA LYS A 129 -19.12 -2.69 -3.61
C LYS A 129 -19.47 -1.91 -4.88
N ILE A 130 -19.68 -0.61 -4.75
CA ILE A 130 -19.92 0.27 -5.89
C ILE A 130 -18.68 0.31 -6.78
N LEU A 131 -17.51 0.53 -6.19
CA LEU A 131 -16.24 0.55 -6.90
C LEU A 131 -15.95 -0.75 -7.65
N GLU A 132 -16.20 -1.90 -7.02
CA GLU A 132 -16.03 -3.21 -7.66
C GLU A 132 -16.92 -3.34 -8.91
N LYS A 133 -18.18 -2.94 -8.80
CA LYS A 133 -19.11 -2.93 -9.93
C LYS A 133 -18.66 -1.99 -11.05
N ASP A 134 -18.28 -0.75 -10.70
CA ASP A 134 -17.86 0.25 -11.66
C ASP A 134 -16.57 -0.17 -12.39
N LEU A 135 -15.62 -0.79 -11.68
CA LEU A 135 -14.41 -1.37 -12.28
C LEU A 135 -14.73 -2.54 -13.23
N GLN A 136 -15.71 -3.38 -12.87
CA GLN A 136 -16.17 -4.47 -13.73
C GLN A 136 -16.82 -3.93 -15.00
N GLU A 137 -17.69 -2.93 -14.90
CA GLU A 137 -18.32 -2.27 -16.04
C GLU A 137 -17.31 -1.55 -16.94
N ALA A 138 -16.21 -1.03 -16.35
CA ALA A 138 -15.09 -0.46 -17.10
C ALA A 138 -14.17 -1.50 -17.75
N GLY A 139 -14.44 -2.80 -17.61
CA GLY A 139 -13.64 -3.88 -18.19
C GLY A 139 -12.29 -4.11 -17.51
N LEU A 140 -12.10 -3.65 -16.28
CA LEU A 140 -10.85 -3.74 -15.55
C LEU A 140 -10.70 -5.01 -14.71
N ASN A 141 -11.71 -5.87 -14.68
CA ASN A 141 -11.74 -7.18 -14.01
C ASN A 141 -11.14 -7.13 -12.58
N PRO A 142 -11.78 -6.41 -11.65
CA PRO A 142 -11.26 -6.23 -10.29
C PRO A 142 -11.26 -7.53 -9.49
N ILE A 143 -10.23 -7.71 -8.67
CA ILE A 143 -10.17 -8.72 -7.62
C ILE A 143 -9.80 -7.99 -6.32
N ILE A 144 -10.72 -8.02 -5.35
CA ILE A 144 -10.44 -7.47 -4.02
C ILE A 144 -9.62 -8.51 -3.27
N LEU A 145 -8.36 -8.18 -2.96
CA LEU A 145 -7.43 -9.07 -2.28
C LEU A 145 -7.50 -8.92 -0.76
N GLU A 146 -7.60 -7.67 -0.29
CA GLU A 146 -7.60 -7.33 1.13
C GLU A 146 -8.52 -6.14 1.39
N THR A 147 -9.10 -6.10 2.58
CA THR A 147 -9.86 -4.96 3.09
C THR A 147 -9.54 -4.74 4.56
N HIS A 148 -9.25 -3.51 4.92
CA HIS A 148 -9.04 -3.10 6.30
C HIS A 148 -9.95 -1.92 6.63
N LEU A 149 -10.66 -1.98 7.76
CA LEU A 149 -11.36 -0.81 8.28
C LEU A 149 -10.34 0.13 8.91
N GLU A 150 -10.27 1.37 8.44
CA GLU A 150 -9.36 2.38 9.03
C GLU A 150 -9.69 2.74 10.49
N SER A 151 -10.88 2.40 10.96
CA SER A 151 -11.25 2.53 12.37
C SER A 151 -10.57 1.51 13.27
N SER A 152 -9.94 0.47 12.73
CA SER A 152 -9.11 -0.43 13.52
C SER A 152 -7.74 0.22 13.71
N GLU A 153 -7.62 1.05 14.74
CA GLU A 153 -6.31 1.42 15.25
C GLU A 153 -5.46 0.16 15.38
N ILE A 154 -4.28 0.14 14.77
CA ILE A 154 -3.33 -0.98 14.81
C ILE A 154 -3.14 -1.44 16.24
N LEU A 155 -3.10 -0.48 17.16
CA LEU A 155 -2.98 -0.67 18.59
C LEU A 155 -4.20 -0.09 19.28
N THR A 156 -4.69 -0.78 20.31
CA THR A 156 -5.64 -0.16 21.26
C THR A 156 -4.96 0.97 22.01
N GLU A 157 -5.72 1.93 22.55
CA GLU A 157 -5.16 3.03 23.33
C GLU A 157 -4.23 2.51 24.46
N ARG A 158 -4.65 1.46 25.15
CA ARG A 158 -3.82 0.84 26.20
C ARG A 158 -2.53 0.22 25.66
N GLU A 159 -2.55 -0.39 24.49
CA GLU A 159 -1.35 -0.91 23.83
C GLU A 159 -0.42 0.25 23.41
N LYS A 160 -0.98 1.35 22.90
CA LYS A 160 -0.20 2.56 22.54
C LYS A 160 0.51 3.16 23.75
N GLU A 161 -0.22 3.38 24.83
CA GLU A 161 0.33 3.91 26.09
C GLU A 161 1.49 3.06 26.59
N ILE A 162 1.27 1.75 26.70
CA ILE A 162 2.26 0.81 27.24
C ILE A 162 3.50 0.73 26.35
N ILE A 163 3.34 0.68 25.03
CA ILE A 163 4.47 0.63 24.09
C ILE A 163 5.26 1.93 24.15
N LYS A 164 4.57 3.07 24.20
CA LYS A 164 5.18 4.39 24.33
C LYS A 164 6.00 4.49 25.61
N GLU A 165 5.43 4.14 26.74
CA GLU A 165 6.13 4.11 28.05
C GLU A 165 7.37 3.21 28.01
N ALA A 166 7.24 2.02 27.45
CA ALA A 166 8.37 1.08 27.36
C ALA A 166 9.47 1.65 26.43
N TYR A 167 9.11 2.32 25.34
CA TYR A 167 10.05 2.96 24.43
C TYR A 167 10.77 4.15 25.08
N GLU A 168 10.04 5.07 25.69
CA GLU A 168 10.58 6.26 26.35
C GLU A 168 11.50 5.90 27.53
N LYS A 169 11.24 4.78 28.20
CA LYS A 169 12.08 4.26 29.29
C LYS A 169 13.27 3.43 28.81
N GLY A 170 13.49 3.33 27.51
CA GLY A 170 14.62 2.62 26.92
C GLY A 170 14.56 1.09 27.06
N TYR A 171 13.38 0.51 27.17
CA TYR A 171 13.22 -0.95 27.20
C TYR A 171 13.70 -1.62 25.90
N PHE A 172 13.53 -0.93 24.78
CA PHE A 172 13.91 -1.42 23.44
C PHE A 172 15.34 -1.01 23.05
N ASP A 173 16.03 -0.24 23.87
CA ASP A 173 17.42 0.15 23.62
C ASP A 173 18.35 -1.09 23.69
N PRO A 174 19.43 -1.14 22.91
CA PRO A 174 20.43 -2.22 22.98
C PRO A 174 20.95 -2.45 24.39
N ASP A 175 21.18 -1.36 25.14
CA ASP A 175 21.73 -1.38 26.51
C ASP A 175 20.65 -1.43 27.60
N ARG A 176 19.41 -1.66 27.24
CA ARG A 176 18.23 -1.76 28.15
C ARG A 176 18.36 -0.93 29.41
N LYS A 177 17.97 0.32 29.39
CA LYS A 177 18.04 1.24 30.55
C LYS A 177 17.15 0.81 31.73
N MET A 178 16.01 0.15 31.42
CA MET A 178 15.08 -0.36 32.43
C MET A 178 14.61 -1.78 32.08
N SER A 179 14.46 -2.59 33.11
CA SER A 179 13.90 -3.94 32.99
C SER A 179 12.36 -3.90 32.88
N LEU A 180 11.78 -4.97 32.33
CA LEU A 180 10.33 -5.14 32.26
C LEU A 180 9.67 -5.03 33.62
N THR A 181 10.31 -5.59 34.68
CA THR A 181 9.79 -5.57 36.05
C THR A 181 9.76 -4.16 36.63
N GLU A 182 10.78 -3.35 36.37
CA GLU A 182 10.82 -1.95 36.81
C GLU A 182 9.76 -1.10 36.13
N ILE A 183 9.58 -1.27 34.82
CA ILE A 183 8.51 -0.57 34.10
C ILE A 183 7.14 -1.00 34.60
N ALA A 184 6.90 -2.30 34.77
CA ALA A 184 5.64 -2.84 35.27
C ALA A 184 5.24 -2.23 36.62
N LYS A 185 6.22 -2.09 37.52
CA LYS A 185 6.04 -1.45 38.83
C LYS A 185 5.65 0.03 38.71
N GLN A 186 6.21 0.76 37.72
CA GLN A 186 5.93 2.19 37.54
C GLN A 186 4.55 2.47 36.98
N ILE A 187 4.02 1.57 36.15
CA ILE A 187 2.70 1.73 35.50
C ILE A 187 1.61 0.89 36.20
N ASP A 188 1.93 0.36 37.39
CA ASP A 188 1.03 -0.42 38.27
C ASP A 188 0.35 -1.61 37.54
N VAL A 189 1.17 -2.43 36.87
CA VAL A 189 0.73 -3.68 36.25
C VAL A 189 1.66 -4.84 36.63
N SER A 190 1.18 -6.07 36.45
CA SER A 190 2.07 -7.22 36.63
C SER A 190 3.08 -7.33 35.46
N PRO A 191 4.33 -7.81 35.75
CA PRO A 191 5.31 -8.04 34.68
C PRO A 191 4.80 -9.00 33.61
N ALA A 192 3.98 -9.99 33.96
CA ALA A 192 3.35 -10.90 32.99
C ALA A 192 2.38 -10.18 32.07
N SER A 193 1.48 -9.36 32.64
CA SER A 193 0.54 -8.55 31.85
C SER A 193 1.26 -7.57 30.92
N LEU A 194 2.30 -6.90 31.42
CA LEU A 194 3.11 -5.97 30.60
C LEU A 194 3.78 -6.73 29.43
N SER A 195 4.37 -7.89 29.70
CA SER A 195 4.99 -8.73 28.68
C SER A 195 4.00 -9.13 27.57
N ASP A 196 2.79 -9.53 27.96
CA ASP A 196 1.76 -9.94 27.00
C ASP A 196 1.26 -8.78 26.13
N VAL A 197 1.04 -7.61 26.73
CA VAL A 197 0.62 -6.42 25.98
C VAL A 197 1.71 -5.98 25.01
N LEU A 198 2.96 -5.90 25.45
CA LEU A 198 4.09 -5.54 24.59
C LEU A 198 4.24 -6.54 23.43
N ARG A 199 4.18 -7.85 23.71
CA ARG A 199 4.29 -8.88 22.66
C ARG A 199 3.18 -8.77 21.61
N ARG A 200 1.93 -8.58 22.06
CA ARG A 200 0.79 -8.40 21.13
C ARG A 200 0.92 -7.14 20.31
N GLY A 201 1.23 -6.01 20.94
CA GLY A 201 1.34 -4.72 20.26
C GLY A 201 2.51 -4.67 19.30
N VAL A 202 3.69 -5.14 19.69
CA VAL A 202 4.86 -5.22 18.80
C VAL A 202 4.58 -6.16 17.62
N LYS A 203 3.91 -7.31 17.84
CA LYS A 203 3.49 -8.19 16.74
C LYS A 203 2.59 -7.47 15.72
N LYS A 204 1.64 -6.66 16.20
CA LYS A 204 0.76 -5.86 15.32
C LYS A 204 1.53 -4.81 14.52
N ILE A 205 2.48 -4.10 15.17
CA ILE A 205 3.35 -3.11 14.50
C ILE A 205 4.21 -3.78 13.43
N ILE A 206 4.85 -4.90 13.75
CA ILE A 206 5.68 -5.65 12.80
C ILE A 206 4.83 -6.11 11.62
N LYS A 207 3.67 -6.71 11.87
CA LYS A 207 2.75 -7.14 10.82
C LYS A 207 2.40 -5.98 9.91
N TYR A 208 1.98 -4.85 10.48
CA TYR A 208 1.65 -3.65 9.73
C TYR A 208 2.82 -3.15 8.87
N TYR A 209 4.03 -3.13 9.42
CA TYR A 209 5.23 -2.71 8.69
C TYR A 209 5.55 -3.63 7.51
N LEU A 210 5.49 -4.95 7.73
CA LEU A 210 5.76 -5.95 6.68
C LEU A 210 4.72 -5.89 5.55
N GLU A 211 3.46 -5.66 5.88
CA GLU A 211 2.36 -5.62 4.89
C GLU A 211 2.29 -4.29 4.12
N ASN A 212 2.77 -3.19 4.70
CA ASN A 212 2.58 -1.84 4.13
C ASN A 212 3.87 -1.15 3.68
N LYS A 213 5.04 -1.65 4.06
CA LYS A 213 6.33 -0.99 3.81
C LYS A 213 7.37 -1.86 3.11
N LEU A 214 7.10 -3.14 2.92
CA LEU A 214 7.88 -4.08 2.14
C LEU A 214 7.11 -4.58 0.92
#